data_8fa531e11370132a3eb2cab8875d9222
#
_entry.id   8fa531e11370132a3eb2cab8875d9222
#
_cell.length_a   1.000
_cell.length_b   1.000
_cell.length_c   1.000
_cell.angle_alpha   90.00
_cell.angle_beta   90.00
_cell.angle_gamma   90.00
#
_symmetry.space_group_name_H-M   'P 1'
#
loop_
_entity.id
_entity.type
_entity.pdbx_description
1 polymer ?
#
loop_
_entity_poly.entity_id
_entity_poly.type
_entity_poly.pdbx_seq_one_letter_code
_entity_poly.pdbx_strand_id
1 'polypeptide(L)'
;VDIQTDNAEMDYSKLADAITPRTKAVIPVDLAGIPCDYDKIFEVVESKKELFKANSIYQEKLGRVAVIADGAHALGSEYKGVKIGAVADFTTFSFHAVKNFTTAEGGSVTWRGNPNFGNEE
;
A
#
# COMPACT_ATOMS: atom_id res chain seq x y z
N VAL A 1 -7.48 -2.47 -11.39
CA VAL A 1 -6.59 -1.77 -12.34
C VAL A 1 -5.68 -2.80 -12.96
N ASP A 2 -5.43 -2.69 -14.27
CA ASP A 2 -4.56 -3.59 -15.01
C ASP A 2 -3.08 -3.33 -14.72
N ILE A 3 -2.20 -4.21 -15.18
CA ILE A 3 -0.75 -4.02 -15.13
C ILE A 3 -0.28 -3.16 -16.31
N GLN A 4 0.94 -2.63 -16.21
CA GLN A 4 1.62 -1.96 -17.32
C GLN A 4 1.97 -2.96 -18.42
N THR A 5 2.19 -2.48 -19.63
CA THR A 5 2.46 -3.35 -20.80
C THR A 5 3.88 -3.92 -20.80
N ASP A 6 4.81 -3.31 -20.09
CA ASP A 6 6.25 -3.61 -20.11
C ASP A 6 6.76 -4.20 -18.78
N ASN A 7 5.94 -4.19 -17.74
CA ASN A 7 6.27 -4.78 -16.45
C ASN A 7 4.99 -5.26 -15.71
N ALA A 8 5.17 -5.92 -14.56
CA ALA A 8 4.06 -6.45 -13.78
C ALA A 8 3.54 -5.48 -12.70
N GLU A 9 3.95 -4.21 -12.74
CA GLU A 9 3.44 -3.20 -11.84
C GLU A 9 2.04 -2.73 -12.26
N MET A 10 1.31 -2.17 -11.30
CA MET A 10 0.02 -1.52 -11.56
C MET A 10 0.15 -0.43 -12.64
N ASP A 11 -0.83 -0.33 -13.53
CA ASP A 11 -0.91 0.78 -14.47
C ASP A 11 -1.39 2.05 -13.74
N TYR A 12 -0.44 2.87 -13.33
CA TYR A 12 -0.70 4.10 -12.57
C TYR A 12 -1.53 5.11 -13.36
N SER A 13 -1.48 5.08 -14.71
CA SER A 13 -2.26 5.99 -15.56
C SER A 13 -3.75 5.73 -15.47
N LYS A 14 -4.16 4.49 -15.16
CA LYS A 14 -5.55 4.07 -15.01
C LYS A 14 -6.05 4.14 -13.57
N LEU A 15 -5.15 4.30 -12.60
CA LEU A 15 -5.51 4.28 -11.19
C LEU A 15 -6.48 5.40 -10.83
N ALA A 16 -6.26 6.60 -11.34
CA ALA A 16 -7.09 7.77 -11.05
C ALA A 16 -8.56 7.58 -11.49
N ASP A 17 -8.78 6.92 -12.62
CA ASP A 17 -10.13 6.66 -13.15
C ASP A 17 -10.83 5.51 -12.40
N ALA A 18 -10.06 4.61 -11.80
CA ALA A 18 -10.60 3.51 -11.00
C ALA A 18 -11.06 3.95 -9.59
N ILE A 19 -10.61 5.10 -9.09
CA ILE A 19 -11.01 5.62 -7.79
C ILE A 19 -12.40 6.28 -7.89
N THR A 20 -13.32 5.77 -7.07
CA THR A 20 -14.70 6.25 -6.97
C THR A 20 -15.04 6.58 -5.50
N PRO A 21 -16.19 7.20 -5.20
CA PRO A 21 -16.64 7.41 -3.81
C PRO A 21 -16.80 6.13 -2.97
N ARG A 22 -16.83 4.96 -3.62
CA ARG A 22 -16.89 3.65 -2.94
C ARG A 22 -15.51 3.08 -2.64
N THR A 23 -14.46 3.58 -3.30
CA THR A 23 -13.09 3.08 -3.11
C THR A 23 -12.59 3.43 -1.70
N LYS A 24 -12.12 2.44 -0.96
CA LYS A 24 -11.61 2.60 0.41
C LYS A 24 -10.13 2.33 0.53
N ALA A 25 -9.60 1.46 -0.32
CA ALA A 25 -8.18 1.14 -0.36
C ALA A 25 -7.71 0.88 -1.79
N VAL A 26 -6.43 1.13 -2.02
CA VAL A 26 -5.64 0.65 -3.16
C VAL A 26 -4.65 -0.36 -2.60
N ILE A 27 -4.53 -1.53 -3.25
CA ILE A 27 -3.65 -2.61 -2.82
C ILE A 27 -2.59 -2.84 -3.91
N PRO A 28 -1.47 -2.09 -3.89
CA PRO A 28 -0.34 -2.38 -4.75
C PRO A 28 0.36 -3.65 -4.31
N VAL A 29 0.87 -4.44 -5.26
CA VAL A 29 1.62 -5.67 -5.00
C VAL A 29 3.09 -5.44 -5.36
N ASP A 30 3.98 -5.56 -4.39
CA ASP A 30 5.44 -5.48 -4.57
C ASP A 30 5.98 -6.82 -5.09
N LEU A 31 5.60 -7.15 -6.32
CA LEU A 31 5.84 -8.45 -6.94
C LEU A 31 7.33 -8.73 -7.10
N ALA A 32 7.75 -9.94 -6.74
CA ALA A 32 9.15 -10.38 -6.80
C ALA A 32 10.12 -9.50 -5.98
N GLY A 33 9.61 -8.74 -5.01
CA GLY A 33 10.41 -7.84 -4.18
C GLY A 33 10.73 -6.49 -4.84
N ILE A 34 10.12 -6.19 -5.97
CA ILE A 34 10.23 -4.90 -6.65
C ILE A 34 9.15 -3.98 -6.12
N PRO A 35 9.49 -2.89 -5.40
CA PRO A 35 8.49 -1.95 -4.90
C PRO A 35 7.77 -1.23 -6.04
N CYS A 36 6.46 -1.09 -5.91
CA CYS A 36 5.67 -0.21 -6.75
C CYS A 36 6.13 1.25 -6.65
N ASP A 37 5.77 2.09 -7.62
CA ASP A 37 6.01 3.53 -7.55
C ASP A 37 5.02 4.19 -6.58
N TYR A 38 5.39 4.19 -5.29
CA TYR A 38 4.55 4.72 -4.22
C TYR A 38 4.32 6.22 -4.32
N ASP A 39 5.25 6.98 -4.91
CA ASP A 39 5.04 8.42 -5.11
C ASP A 39 3.87 8.66 -6.06
N LYS A 40 3.80 7.93 -7.18
CA LYS A 40 2.65 8.01 -8.10
C LYS A 40 1.35 7.56 -7.45
N ILE A 41 1.39 6.47 -6.67
CA ILE A 41 0.19 5.98 -5.97
C ILE A 41 -0.33 7.04 -5.01
N PHE A 42 0.55 7.62 -4.17
CA PHE A 42 0.15 8.66 -3.22
C PHE A 42 -0.32 9.94 -3.90
N GLU A 43 0.35 10.37 -4.98
CA GLU A 43 -0.10 11.51 -5.79
C GLU A 43 -1.55 11.30 -6.28
N VAL A 44 -1.85 10.12 -6.81
CA VAL A 44 -3.21 9.80 -7.29
C VAL A 44 -4.21 9.78 -6.15
N VAL A 45 -3.96 9.09 -5.04
CA VAL A 45 -4.95 9.01 -3.93
C VAL A 45 -5.17 10.37 -3.28
N GLU A 46 -4.15 11.22 -3.19
CA GLU A 46 -4.30 12.60 -2.70
C GLU A 46 -5.10 13.47 -3.68
N SER A 47 -4.87 13.35 -4.98
CA SER A 47 -5.63 14.10 -6.00
C SER A 47 -7.12 13.77 -6.01
N LYS A 48 -7.50 12.59 -5.51
CA LYS A 48 -8.88 12.10 -5.48
C LYS A 48 -9.52 12.15 -4.08
N LYS A 49 -8.89 12.76 -3.09
CA LYS A 49 -9.39 12.78 -1.71
C LYS A 49 -10.79 13.39 -1.57
N GLU A 50 -11.15 14.35 -2.41
CA GLU A 50 -12.48 14.97 -2.40
C GLU A 50 -13.62 13.99 -2.78
N LEU A 51 -13.29 12.88 -3.47
CA LEU A 51 -14.25 11.80 -3.75
C LEU A 51 -14.44 10.85 -2.57
N PHE A 52 -13.48 10.85 -1.64
CA PHE A 52 -13.46 9.88 -0.54
C PHE A 52 -14.59 10.15 0.45
N LYS A 53 -15.31 9.07 0.82
CA LYS A 53 -16.36 9.11 1.83
C LYS A 53 -16.01 8.13 2.94
N ALA A 54 -15.64 8.62 4.10
CA ALA A 54 -15.31 7.79 5.26
C ALA A 54 -16.55 7.03 5.78
N ASN A 55 -16.35 5.80 6.23
CA ASN A 55 -17.36 4.97 6.88
C ASN A 55 -16.98 4.63 8.33
N SER A 56 -15.86 5.13 8.82
CA SER A 56 -15.39 4.91 10.18
C SER A 56 -14.50 6.05 10.63
N ILE A 57 -14.33 6.20 11.95
CA ILE A 57 -13.45 7.20 12.53
C ILE A 57 -11.99 7.07 12.06
N TYR A 58 -11.51 5.86 11.78
CA TYR A 58 -10.16 5.64 11.25
C TYR A 58 -10.02 6.16 9.82
N GLN A 59 -11.04 5.97 9.00
CA GLN A 59 -11.08 6.50 7.65
C GLN A 59 -11.22 8.02 7.62
N GLU A 60 -11.98 8.61 8.57
CA GLU A 60 -12.05 10.06 8.76
C GLU A 60 -10.68 10.65 9.12
N LYS A 61 -9.98 10.03 10.05
CA LYS A 61 -8.61 10.44 10.44
C LYS A 61 -7.61 10.33 9.28
N LEU A 62 -7.74 9.32 8.43
CA LEU A 62 -6.88 9.16 7.26
C LEU A 62 -7.21 10.20 6.17
N GLY A 63 -8.50 10.52 5.99
CA GLY A 63 -9.00 11.56 5.09
C GLY A 63 -8.90 11.27 3.60
N ARG A 64 -8.51 10.05 3.21
CA ARG A 64 -8.36 9.61 1.81
C ARG A 64 -8.43 8.08 1.67
N VAL A 65 -8.35 7.60 0.45
CA VAL A 65 -8.18 6.17 0.15
C VAL A 65 -6.88 5.67 0.78
N ALA A 66 -6.95 4.55 1.51
CA ALA A 66 -5.79 3.93 2.14
C ALA A 66 -4.90 3.25 1.09
N VAL A 67 -3.59 3.25 1.30
CA VAL A 67 -2.63 2.47 0.52
C VAL A 67 -2.17 1.30 1.38
N ILE A 68 -2.55 0.08 0.99
CA ILE A 68 -2.23 -1.16 1.71
C ILE A 68 -1.32 -2.00 0.81
N ALA A 69 -0.03 -1.99 1.07
CA ALA A 69 0.92 -2.74 0.27
C ALA A 69 0.82 -4.25 0.53
N ASP A 70 0.72 -5.05 -0.53
CA ASP A 70 1.01 -6.47 -0.49
C ASP A 70 2.52 -6.68 -0.67
N GLY A 71 3.22 -6.74 0.44
CA GLY A 71 4.66 -6.96 0.54
C GLY A 71 5.04 -8.43 0.70
N ALA A 72 4.16 -9.38 0.32
CA ALA A 72 4.40 -10.81 0.52
C ALA A 72 5.70 -11.33 -0.13
N HIS A 73 6.26 -10.62 -1.09
CA HIS A 73 7.56 -10.91 -1.72
C HIS A 73 8.66 -9.88 -1.38
N ALA A 74 8.35 -8.86 -0.58
CA ALA A 74 9.17 -7.66 -0.48
C ALA A 74 9.82 -7.44 0.90
N LEU A 75 9.84 -8.48 1.78
CA LEU A 75 10.53 -8.35 3.06
C LEU A 75 12.02 -8.07 2.84
N GLY A 76 12.49 -6.93 3.35
CA GLY A 76 13.87 -6.47 3.19
C GLY A 76 14.09 -5.49 2.04
N SER A 77 13.15 -5.38 1.10
CA SER A 77 13.20 -4.39 0.00
C SER A 77 13.12 -2.96 0.50
N GLU A 78 13.59 -2.04 -0.32
CA GLU A 78 13.59 -0.60 -0.03
C GLU A 78 13.02 0.19 -1.22
N TYR A 79 12.24 1.20 -0.92
CA TYR A 79 11.78 2.22 -1.86
C TYR A 79 12.46 3.55 -1.50
N LYS A 80 13.35 4.04 -2.37
CA LYS A 80 14.12 5.29 -2.17
C LYS A 80 14.84 5.36 -0.81
N GLY A 81 15.42 4.23 -0.38
CA GLY A 81 16.16 4.12 0.88
C GLY A 81 15.30 3.94 2.13
N VAL A 82 13.97 3.81 1.98
CA VAL A 82 13.04 3.52 3.08
C VAL A 82 12.61 2.05 2.99
N LYS A 83 12.66 1.30 4.10
CA LYS A 83 12.18 -0.08 4.16
C LYS A 83 10.71 -0.16 3.77
N ILE A 84 10.36 -1.12 2.93
CA ILE A 84 9.01 -1.20 2.33
C ILE A 84 7.90 -1.23 3.38
N GLY A 85 8.11 -1.81 4.53
CA GLY A 85 7.16 -1.84 5.64
C GLY A 85 6.83 -0.47 6.28
N ALA A 86 7.54 0.60 5.89
CA ALA A 86 7.33 1.96 6.38
C ALA A 86 6.91 2.95 5.27
N VAL A 87 6.64 2.47 4.06
CA VAL A 87 6.32 3.32 2.90
C VAL A 87 4.81 3.53 2.75
N ALA A 88 4.05 2.45 2.66
CA ALA A 88 2.58 2.50 2.56
C ALA A 88 1.91 2.80 3.91
N ASP A 89 0.62 3.11 3.92
CA ASP A 89 -0.12 3.29 5.18
C ASP A 89 -0.07 2.01 6.00
N PHE A 90 -0.26 0.86 5.34
CA PHE A 90 -0.06 -0.47 5.91
C PHE A 90 0.69 -1.34 4.90
N THR A 91 1.51 -2.26 5.39
CA THR A 91 2.18 -3.27 4.56
C THR A 91 1.98 -4.64 5.19
N THR A 92 1.51 -5.59 4.39
CA THR A 92 1.36 -6.99 4.80
C THR A 92 2.53 -7.82 4.30
N PHE A 93 3.06 -8.70 5.12
CA PHE A 93 4.12 -9.65 4.78
C PHE A 93 3.66 -11.07 4.98
N SER A 94 4.12 -11.97 4.12
CA SER A 94 3.91 -13.41 4.26
C SER A 94 5.20 -14.09 4.67
N PHE A 95 5.10 -14.99 5.64
CA PHE A 95 6.20 -15.85 6.11
C PHE A 95 5.94 -17.34 5.80
N HIS A 96 5.06 -17.58 4.81
CA HIS A 96 4.80 -18.92 4.30
C HIS A 96 6.09 -19.61 3.83
N ALA A 97 6.09 -20.95 3.82
CA ALA A 97 7.26 -21.79 3.57
C ALA A 97 8.06 -21.46 2.30
N VAL A 98 7.42 -20.90 1.25
CA VAL A 98 8.07 -20.58 -0.03
C VAL A 98 8.61 -19.15 -0.13
N LYS A 99 8.48 -18.34 0.92
CA LYS A 99 8.93 -16.94 0.91
C LYS A 99 10.42 -16.81 1.18
N ASN A 100 10.99 -15.64 0.84
CA ASN A 100 12.40 -15.31 1.08
C ASN A 100 12.81 -15.31 2.57
N PHE A 101 11.84 -15.12 3.47
CA PHE A 101 11.94 -15.38 4.91
C PHE A 101 10.71 -16.19 5.33
N THR A 102 10.91 -17.26 6.10
CA THR A 102 9.81 -18.15 6.46
C THR A 102 9.83 -18.56 7.93
N THR A 103 8.63 -18.75 8.47
CA THR A 103 8.36 -19.42 9.75
C THR A 103 7.50 -20.67 9.55
N ALA A 104 7.55 -21.29 8.35
CA ALA A 104 6.67 -22.30 7.80
C ALA A 104 5.27 -21.75 7.49
N GLU A 105 4.58 -21.21 8.47
CA GLU A 105 3.33 -20.45 8.38
C GLU A 105 3.48 -19.17 9.22
N GLY A 106 2.95 -18.07 8.72
CA GLY A 106 2.98 -16.81 9.44
C GLY A 106 2.90 -15.60 8.53
N GLY A 107 2.81 -14.44 9.14
CA GLY A 107 2.81 -13.15 8.47
C GLY A 107 2.86 -12.02 9.48
N SER A 108 3.04 -10.82 8.99
CA SER A 108 2.99 -9.61 9.80
C SER A 108 2.33 -8.47 9.04
N VAL A 109 1.91 -7.48 9.80
CA VAL A 109 1.48 -6.18 9.28
C VAL A 109 2.34 -5.12 9.92
N THR A 110 2.83 -4.20 9.11
CA THR A 110 3.47 -2.97 9.59
C THR A 110 2.68 -1.78 9.11
N TRP A 111 2.90 -0.63 9.73
CA TRP A 111 2.25 0.62 9.33
C TRP A 111 3.21 1.79 9.41
N ARG A 112 2.99 2.76 8.57
CA ARG A 112 3.67 4.03 8.60
C ARG A 112 3.10 4.89 9.73
N GLY A 113 3.96 5.56 10.49
CA GLY A 113 3.51 6.55 11.47
C GLY A 113 2.65 7.63 10.80
N ASN A 114 1.47 7.87 11.36
CA ASN A 114 0.57 8.91 10.88
C ASN A 114 0.17 9.80 12.08
N PRO A 115 0.51 11.10 12.05
CA PRO A 115 0.25 12.00 13.17
C PRO A 115 -1.25 12.15 13.51
N ASN A 116 -2.15 11.83 12.57
CA ASN A 116 -3.58 11.89 12.79
C ASN A 116 -4.12 10.73 13.66
N PHE A 117 -3.34 9.65 13.86
CA PHE A 117 -3.73 8.53 14.72
C PHE A 117 -3.25 8.70 16.16
N GLY A 118 -2.43 9.72 16.46
CA GLY A 118 -1.73 9.86 17.73
C GLY A 118 -0.58 8.85 17.85
N ASN A 119 0.42 9.18 18.67
CA ASN A 119 1.38 8.20 19.16
C ASN A 119 0.75 7.55 20.40
N GLU A 120 -0.15 6.59 20.21
CA GLU A 120 -0.45 5.66 21.28
C GLU A 120 0.71 4.65 21.28
N GLU A 121 1.65 4.87 22.19
CA GLU A 121 2.71 3.93 22.55
C GLU A 121 2.11 2.66 23.19
#